data_bef4b95501cc37ada2a799bee9157956
#
_entry.id   bef4b95501cc37ada2a799bee9157956
#
_cell.length_a   1.000
_cell.length_b   1.000
_cell.length_c   1.000
_cell.angle_alpha   90.00
_cell.angle_beta   90.00
_cell.angle_gamma   90.00
#
_symmetry.space_group_name_H-M   'P 1'
#
loop_
_entity.id
_entity.type
_entity.pdbx_description
1 polymer ?
#
loop_
_entity_poly.entity_id
_entity_poly.type
_entity_poly.pdbx_seq_one_letter_code
_entity_poly.pdbx_strand_id
1 'polypeptide(L)'
;MKKISLFISFLFLYSLYFGQLNGPESIDFDPLNNRYLIANSSNGKIMQRSSNGIISQFIGGVSPNPYGIEVVGSTVYACCSGKVLGFDLTTGLQVFSVNLGATFLNGITHDNSGNLFVTDFSAKKIYRIKIATQTFNLFAQNLTQSPNGIIFDEPSNSLVFVNWGSAAKIKRCSLADSSVITILTTSYTNIDGIARKANGDFYISTWGTNSVYKYNNDFTATPTLIVSGLSSPADIYYNDLTDTLAIPNSGNNTLTFVGQSTASLLEQNFSEVAIYPNPSANLLFVSSSEKKIARIELINENGIISGIYPVEDSFEVNIDVKNLQKGTYFVRLYDNKKILIGIQRFMKVN
;
A
#
# COMPACT_ATOMS: atom_id res chain seq x y z
N MET A 1 -70.08 -17.05 -0.67
CA MET A 1 -69.02 -16.59 -1.55
C MET A 1 -67.79 -16.28 -0.70
N LYS A 2 -66.80 -17.17 -0.67
CA LYS A 2 -65.53 -16.99 0.08
C LYS A 2 -64.56 -16.22 -0.83
N LYS A 3 -64.11 -15.03 -0.42
CA LYS A 3 -63.04 -14.25 -1.09
C LYS A 3 -61.71 -14.91 -0.76
N ILE A 4 -61.02 -15.43 -1.76
CA ILE A 4 -59.64 -15.89 -1.67
C ILE A 4 -58.76 -14.66 -1.92
N SER A 5 -58.01 -14.24 -0.87
CA SER A 5 -57.02 -13.18 -0.98
C SER A 5 -55.70 -13.81 -1.38
N LEU A 6 -55.24 -13.52 -2.59
CA LEU A 6 -53.98 -13.99 -3.13
C LEU A 6 -52.85 -13.05 -2.59
N PHE A 7 -52.05 -13.52 -1.65
CA PHE A 7 -50.84 -12.84 -1.21
C PHE A 7 -49.71 -13.18 -2.20
N ILE A 8 -49.35 -12.21 -3.04
CA ILE A 8 -48.16 -12.28 -3.89
C ILE A 8 -46.97 -11.82 -3.04
N SER A 9 -46.18 -12.76 -2.57
CA SER A 9 -44.91 -12.52 -1.91
C SER A 9 -43.85 -12.19 -3.00
N PHE A 10 -43.42 -10.91 -3.07
CA PHE A 10 -42.26 -10.54 -3.88
C PHE A 10 -40.99 -11.01 -3.16
N LEU A 11 -40.41 -12.11 -3.63
CA LEU A 11 -39.09 -12.55 -3.24
C LEU A 11 -38.08 -11.63 -3.94
N PHE A 12 -37.51 -10.63 -3.24
CA PHE A 12 -36.34 -9.89 -3.72
C PHE A 12 -35.15 -10.85 -3.66
N LEU A 13 -34.79 -11.44 -4.78
CA LEU A 13 -33.49 -12.07 -4.98
C LEU A 13 -32.42 -10.99 -5.02
N TYR A 14 -31.78 -10.74 -3.87
CA TYR A 14 -30.51 -10.03 -3.85
C TYR A 14 -29.46 -10.95 -4.47
N SER A 15 -29.15 -10.77 -5.75
CA SER A 15 -27.95 -11.33 -6.33
C SER A 15 -26.75 -10.60 -5.71
N LEU A 16 -26.09 -11.25 -4.76
CA LEU A 16 -24.78 -10.80 -4.29
C LEU A 16 -23.82 -10.94 -5.48
N TYR A 17 -23.59 -9.85 -6.18
CA TYR A 17 -22.50 -9.75 -7.14
C TYR A 17 -21.19 -9.73 -6.35
N PHE A 18 -20.60 -10.90 -6.14
CA PHE A 18 -19.20 -10.98 -5.71
C PHE A 18 -18.36 -10.37 -6.83
N GLY A 19 -17.65 -9.27 -6.51
CA GLY A 19 -16.74 -8.66 -7.46
C GLY A 19 -15.68 -9.65 -7.88
N GLN A 20 -15.64 -10.00 -9.16
CA GLN A 20 -14.65 -10.93 -9.68
C GLN A 20 -13.32 -10.19 -9.88
N LEU A 21 -12.24 -10.74 -9.33
CA LEU A 21 -10.88 -10.31 -9.69
C LEU A 21 -10.59 -10.68 -11.14
N ASN A 22 -9.82 -9.84 -11.82
CA ASN A 22 -9.46 -10.06 -13.22
C ASN A 22 -8.07 -9.48 -13.50
N GLY A 23 -7.05 -10.33 -13.45
CA GLY A 23 -5.65 -9.94 -13.46
C GLY A 23 -5.31 -9.04 -12.26
N PRO A 24 -5.47 -9.53 -11.00
CA PRO A 24 -5.03 -8.75 -9.84
C PRO A 24 -3.51 -8.62 -9.87
N GLU A 25 -3.04 -7.38 -10.01
CA GLU A 25 -1.62 -7.08 -10.29
C GLU A 25 -0.92 -6.44 -9.09
N SER A 26 -1.62 -5.63 -8.32
CA SER A 26 -1.08 -4.99 -7.12
C SER A 26 -2.13 -4.91 -6.05
N ILE A 27 -1.71 -4.91 -4.80
CA ILE A 27 -2.56 -4.81 -3.62
C ILE A 27 -1.93 -3.86 -2.63
N ASP A 28 -2.75 -3.00 -2.03
CA ASP A 28 -2.33 -2.13 -0.95
C ASP A 28 -3.42 -1.98 0.09
N PHE A 29 -3.10 -1.47 1.27
CA PHE A 29 -4.03 -1.36 2.38
C PHE A 29 -4.47 0.09 2.58
N ASP A 30 -5.79 0.30 2.61
CA ASP A 30 -6.43 1.55 3.00
C ASP A 30 -6.76 1.50 4.51
N PRO A 31 -5.91 2.09 5.36
CA PRO A 31 -6.10 2.04 6.80
C PRO A 31 -7.27 2.90 7.29
N LEU A 32 -7.69 3.89 6.50
CA LEU A 32 -8.79 4.78 6.85
C LEU A 32 -10.14 4.06 6.82
N ASN A 33 -10.28 3.13 5.88
CA ASN A 33 -11.51 2.37 5.68
C ASN A 33 -11.35 0.88 6.03
N ASN A 34 -10.21 0.49 6.59
CA ASN A 34 -9.86 -0.89 7.00
C ASN A 34 -10.16 -1.91 5.89
N ARG A 35 -9.58 -1.68 4.72
CA ARG A 35 -9.78 -2.52 3.53
C ARG A 35 -8.51 -2.65 2.71
N TYR A 36 -8.39 -3.72 1.95
CA TYR A 36 -7.39 -3.81 0.89
C TYR A 36 -7.98 -3.27 -0.42
N LEU A 37 -7.14 -2.60 -1.19
CA LEU A 37 -7.41 -2.18 -2.57
C LEU A 37 -6.60 -3.05 -3.52
N ILE A 38 -7.19 -3.44 -4.64
CA ILE A 38 -6.58 -4.37 -5.59
C ILE A 38 -6.71 -3.80 -7.00
N ALA A 39 -5.60 -3.61 -7.70
CA ALA A 39 -5.60 -3.25 -9.11
C ALA A 39 -5.94 -4.45 -9.98
N ASN A 40 -6.98 -4.35 -10.78
CA ASN A 40 -7.34 -5.34 -11.80
C ASN A 40 -6.80 -4.88 -13.17
N SER A 41 -5.64 -5.40 -13.57
CA SER A 41 -4.94 -4.98 -14.80
C SER A 41 -5.68 -5.37 -16.08
N SER A 42 -6.64 -6.31 -16.03
CA SER A 42 -7.33 -6.80 -17.22
C SER A 42 -8.69 -6.15 -17.50
N ASN A 43 -9.24 -5.34 -16.59
CA ASN A 43 -10.59 -4.77 -16.79
C ASN A 43 -10.78 -3.31 -16.32
N GLY A 44 -9.69 -2.61 -16.02
CA GLY A 44 -9.74 -1.18 -15.67
C GLY A 44 -10.50 -0.91 -14.36
N LYS A 45 -10.35 -1.76 -13.35
CA LYS A 45 -10.99 -1.59 -12.05
C LYS A 45 -9.97 -1.57 -10.93
N ILE A 46 -10.28 -0.81 -9.89
CA ILE A 46 -9.68 -1.01 -8.58
C ILE A 46 -10.76 -1.62 -7.70
N MET A 47 -10.49 -2.84 -7.24
CA MET A 47 -11.38 -3.58 -6.36
C MET A 47 -11.05 -3.24 -4.90
N GLN A 48 -11.97 -3.53 -4.00
CA GLN A 48 -11.73 -3.50 -2.57
C GLN A 48 -12.08 -4.83 -1.93
N ARG A 49 -11.33 -5.20 -0.91
CA ARG A 49 -11.64 -6.32 -0.02
C ARG A 49 -11.79 -5.79 1.40
N SER A 50 -13.01 -5.84 1.92
CA SER A 50 -13.32 -5.40 3.28
C SER A 50 -12.72 -6.34 4.34
N SER A 51 -12.70 -5.92 5.61
CA SER A 51 -12.17 -6.70 6.73
C SER A 51 -12.87 -8.06 6.88
N ASN A 52 -14.16 -8.15 6.56
CA ASN A 52 -14.92 -9.41 6.55
C ASN A 52 -14.70 -10.27 5.29
N GLY A 53 -13.76 -9.90 4.40
CA GLY A 53 -13.37 -10.69 3.25
C GLY A 53 -14.20 -10.49 1.97
N ILE A 54 -15.22 -9.63 1.99
CA ILE A 54 -16.06 -9.37 0.81
C ILE A 54 -15.28 -8.55 -0.21
N ILE A 55 -15.23 -9.03 -1.46
CA ILE A 55 -14.62 -8.33 -2.58
C ILE A 55 -15.71 -7.63 -3.38
N SER A 56 -15.54 -6.35 -3.64
CA SER A 56 -16.45 -5.54 -4.46
C SER A 56 -15.67 -4.51 -5.28
N GLN A 57 -16.32 -3.93 -6.29
CA GLN A 57 -15.71 -2.82 -7.03
C GLN A 57 -15.69 -1.56 -6.15
N PHE A 58 -14.52 -0.89 -6.11
CA PHE A 58 -14.38 0.44 -5.55
C PHE A 58 -14.37 1.49 -6.65
N ILE A 59 -13.50 1.35 -7.65
CA ILE A 59 -13.40 2.27 -8.80
C ILE A 59 -13.56 1.46 -10.08
N GLY A 60 -14.35 1.97 -11.04
CA GLY A 60 -14.52 1.38 -12.35
C GLY A 60 -14.14 2.35 -13.46
N GLY A 61 -13.83 1.80 -14.64
CA GLY A 61 -13.53 2.61 -15.83
C GLY A 61 -12.19 3.31 -15.81
N VAL A 62 -11.23 2.83 -15.02
CA VAL A 62 -9.85 3.33 -15.05
C VAL A 62 -9.24 3.02 -16.41
N SER A 63 -8.83 4.06 -17.14
CA SER A 63 -8.29 3.91 -18.48
C SER A 63 -7.06 4.81 -18.69
N PRO A 64 -5.91 4.24 -19.09
CA PRO A 64 -5.56 2.82 -19.24
C PRO A 64 -5.71 2.02 -17.94
N ASN A 65 -5.72 0.68 -18.04
CA ASN A 65 -5.89 -0.19 -16.88
C ASN A 65 -4.81 0.04 -15.81
N PRO A 66 -5.17 -0.11 -14.50
CA PRO A 66 -4.25 0.05 -13.38
C PRO A 66 -3.37 -1.19 -13.22
N TYR A 67 -2.10 -0.97 -12.90
CA TYR A 67 -1.10 -1.97 -12.51
C TYR A 67 -0.69 -1.77 -11.05
N GLY A 68 0.49 -1.23 -10.77
CA GLY A 68 0.89 -0.91 -9.40
C GLY A 68 -0.02 0.14 -8.76
N ILE A 69 -0.36 -0.05 -7.49
CA ILE A 69 -1.10 0.92 -6.69
C ILE A 69 -0.40 1.23 -5.38
N GLU A 70 -0.59 2.45 -4.88
CA GLU A 70 -0.01 2.93 -3.62
C GLU A 70 -0.98 3.86 -2.91
N VAL A 71 -1.24 3.60 -1.63
CA VAL A 71 -2.09 4.44 -0.78
C VAL A 71 -1.25 5.47 -0.04
N VAL A 72 -1.50 6.74 -0.30
CA VAL A 72 -0.82 7.86 0.38
C VAL A 72 -1.85 8.84 0.92
N GLY A 73 -1.91 9.00 2.23
CA GLY A 73 -2.90 9.88 2.86
C GLY A 73 -4.33 9.47 2.57
N SER A 74 -5.09 10.31 1.87
CA SER A 74 -6.47 10.07 1.47
C SER A 74 -6.63 9.62 0.01
N THR A 75 -5.54 9.24 -0.67
CA THR A 75 -5.55 8.97 -2.11
C THR A 75 -4.90 7.62 -2.41
N VAL A 76 -5.52 6.81 -3.27
CA VAL A 76 -4.85 5.69 -3.93
C VAL A 76 -4.32 6.15 -5.28
N TYR A 77 -3.03 6.00 -5.49
CA TYR A 77 -2.36 6.27 -6.76
C TYR A 77 -2.23 4.97 -7.55
N ALA A 78 -2.37 5.05 -8.87
CA ALA A 78 -2.30 3.89 -9.76
C ALA A 78 -1.42 4.17 -10.98
N CYS A 79 -0.52 3.26 -11.31
CA CYS A 79 0.20 3.22 -12.56
C CYS A 79 -0.73 2.77 -13.69
N CYS A 80 -0.93 3.64 -14.69
CA CYS A 80 -1.85 3.40 -15.80
C CYS A 80 -1.15 3.65 -17.13
N SER A 81 -0.46 2.62 -17.69
CA SER A 81 0.41 2.75 -18.87
C SER A 81 1.48 3.82 -18.65
N GLY A 82 1.44 4.95 -19.34
CA GLY A 82 2.40 6.07 -19.21
C GLY A 82 1.99 7.17 -18.23
N LYS A 83 0.94 6.96 -17.43
CA LYS A 83 0.36 7.95 -16.51
C LYS A 83 0.30 7.40 -15.08
N VAL A 84 0.29 8.32 -14.10
CA VAL A 84 -0.16 8.03 -12.74
C VAL A 84 -1.46 8.78 -12.51
N LEU A 85 -2.50 8.04 -12.11
CA LEU A 85 -3.79 8.57 -11.71
C LEU A 85 -3.94 8.42 -10.20
N GLY A 86 -4.65 9.34 -9.55
CA GLY A 86 -4.96 9.24 -8.12
C GLY A 86 -6.45 9.41 -7.87
N PHE A 87 -6.98 8.63 -6.92
CA PHE A 87 -8.39 8.60 -6.60
C PHE A 87 -8.59 8.77 -5.10
N ASP A 88 -9.54 9.60 -4.71
CA ASP A 88 -9.92 9.82 -3.31
C ASP A 88 -10.47 8.54 -2.68
N LEU A 89 -9.96 8.16 -1.52
CA LEU A 89 -10.30 6.90 -0.82
C LEU A 89 -11.74 6.85 -0.30
N THR A 90 -12.40 8.00 -0.16
CA THR A 90 -13.78 8.08 0.33
C THR A 90 -14.78 8.03 -0.82
N THR A 91 -14.53 8.80 -1.88
CA THR A 91 -15.48 9.01 -2.96
C THR A 91 -15.20 8.18 -4.21
N GLY A 92 -13.98 7.69 -4.38
CA GLY A 92 -13.51 7.04 -5.61
C GLY A 92 -13.33 8.00 -6.78
N LEU A 93 -13.49 9.32 -6.58
CA LEU A 93 -13.33 10.30 -7.65
C LEU A 93 -11.84 10.52 -7.96
N GLN A 94 -11.53 10.72 -9.24
CA GLN A 94 -10.17 11.05 -9.66
C GLN A 94 -9.82 12.47 -9.20
N VAL A 95 -8.73 12.58 -8.43
CA VAL A 95 -8.21 13.85 -7.87
C VAL A 95 -6.80 14.18 -8.35
N PHE A 96 -6.12 13.25 -9.03
CA PHE A 96 -4.76 13.42 -9.49
C PHE A 96 -4.54 12.81 -10.86
N SER A 97 -3.69 13.46 -11.69
CA SER A 97 -3.32 12.92 -13.00
C SER A 97 -2.00 13.53 -13.49
N VAL A 98 -0.97 12.71 -13.63
CA VAL A 98 0.31 13.10 -14.24
C VAL A 98 0.64 12.17 -15.39
N ASN A 99 0.80 12.73 -16.58
CA ASN A 99 1.26 12.00 -17.76
C ASN A 99 2.79 12.14 -17.89
N LEU A 100 3.51 11.06 -17.66
CA LEU A 100 4.97 11.01 -17.75
C LEU A 100 5.49 10.79 -19.16
N GLY A 101 4.61 10.40 -20.11
CA GLY A 101 5.03 9.91 -21.41
C GLY A 101 5.84 8.62 -21.33
N ALA A 102 5.68 7.88 -20.24
CA ALA A 102 6.36 6.61 -20.00
C ALA A 102 5.80 5.50 -20.91
N THR A 103 6.57 4.44 -21.08
CA THR A 103 6.16 3.35 -21.98
C THR A 103 5.22 2.38 -21.27
N PHE A 104 5.60 1.92 -20.07
CA PHE A 104 4.79 1.00 -19.28
C PHE A 104 5.18 1.12 -17.80
N LEU A 105 4.42 1.90 -17.04
CA LEU A 105 4.58 2.02 -15.61
C LEU A 105 4.04 0.76 -14.93
N ASN A 106 4.79 0.23 -13.96
CA ASN A 106 4.39 -0.96 -13.20
C ASN A 106 4.39 -0.70 -11.69
N GLY A 107 5.54 -0.76 -11.01
CA GLY A 107 5.61 -0.56 -9.56
C GLY A 107 5.55 0.91 -9.16
N ILE A 108 5.00 1.18 -7.98
CA ILE A 108 4.88 2.53 -7.41
C ILE A 108 5.11 2.48 -5.90
N THR A 109 5.77 3.48 -5.37
CA THR A 109 5.96 3.70 -3.93
C THR A 109 6.05 5.19 -3.62
N HIS A 110 5.99 5.57 -2.34
CA HIS A 110 6.15 6.94 -1.90
C HIS A 110 7.26 7.09 -0.85
N ASP A 111 7.84 8.30 -0.75
CA ASP A 111 8.67 8.68 0.37
C ASP A 111 7.88 9.52 1.40
N ASN A 112 8.53 9.79 2.55
CA ASN A 112 7.92 10.63 3.60
C ASN A 112 7.97 12.13 3.30
N SER A 113 8.39 12.52 2.07
CA SER A 113 8.57 13.92 1.63
C SER A 113 7.58 14.35 0.55
N GLY A 114 6.55 13.54 0.31
CA GLY A 114 5.49 13.84 -0.66
C GLY A 114 5.88 13.58 -2.11
N ASN A 115 6.77 12.62 -2.35
CA ASN A 115 7.10 12.17 -3.69
C ASN A 115 6.58 10.74 -3.91
N LEU A 116 6.12 10.48 -5.13
CA LEU A 116 5.94 9.12 -5.65
C LEU A 116 7.14 8.74 -6.52
N PHE A 117 7.51 7.47 -6.47
CA PHE A 117 8.50 6.89 -7.37
C PHE A 117 7.86 5.74 -8.13
N VAL A 118 8.02 5.75 -9.45
CA VAL A 118 7.38 4.76 -10.32
C VAL A 118 8.38 4.14 -11.28
N THR A 119 8.28 2.84 -11.46
CA THR A 119 9.11 2.10 -12.40
C THR A 119 8.48 2.12 -13.79
N ASP A 120 9.25 2.47 -14.83
CA ASP A 120 8.93 2.19 -16.22
C ASP A 120 9.59 0.86 -16.58
N PHE A 121 8.81 -0.20 -16.55
CA PHE A 121 9.24 -1.56 -16.83
C PHE A 121 9.88 -1.69 -18.22
N SER A 122 9.24 -1.14 -19.24
CA SER A 122 9.68 -1.29 -20.63
C SER A 122 10.85 -0.37 -20.97
N ALA A 123 10.84 0.88 -20.51
CA ALA A 123 11.92 1.82 -20.77
C ALA A 123 13.09 1.68 -19.80
N LYS A 124 12.97 0.83 -18.76
CA LYS A 124 14.01 0.58 -17.76
C LYS A 124 14.46 1.86 -17.06
N LYS A 125 13.48 2.57 -16.49
CA LYS A 125 13.65 3.86 -15.82
C LYS A 125 12.89 3.90 -14.51
N ILE A 126 13.22 4.89 -13.67
CA ILE A 126 12.44 5.28 -12.50
C ILE A 126 12.15 6.77 -12.62
N TYR A 127 10.91 7.17 -12.43
CA TYR A 127 10.50 8.57 -12.36
C TYR A 127 10.17 8.95 -10.92
N ARG A 128 10.41 10.22 -10.56
CA ARG A 128 9.94 10.84 -9.34
C ARG A 128 8.86 11.86 -9.66
N ILE A 129 7.76 11.81 -8.94
CA ILE A 129 6.61 12.72 -9.07
C ILE A 129 6.43 13.45 -7.73
N LYS A 130 6.35 14.78 -7.74
CA LYS A 130 5.97 15.57 -6.58
C LYS A 130 4.44 15.65 -6.51
N ILE A 131 3.84 15.08 -5.46
CA ILE A 131 2.37 15.03 -5.32
C ILE A 131 1.78 16.43 -5.31
N ALA A 132 2.29 17.33 -4.48
CA ALA A 132 1.71 18.65 -4.27
C ALA A 132 1.70 19.54 -5.53
N THR A 133 2.68 19.42 -6.41
CA THR A 133 2.81 20.26 -7.61
C THR A 133 2.46 19.52 -8.89
N GLN A 134 2.23 18.23 -8.83
CA GLN A 134 1.97 17.36 -9.99
C GLN A 134 3.06 17.45 -11.06
N THR A 135 4.30 17.72 -10.64
CA THR A 135 5.47 17.77 -11.51
C THR A 135 6.30 16.50 -11.38
N PHE A 136 7.03 16.14 -12.42
CA PHE A 136 7.87 14.95 -12.39
C PHE A 136 9.24 15.20 -13.03
N ASN A 137 10.18 14.32 -12.70
CA ASN A 137 11.48 14.24 -13.37
C ASN A 137 11.92 12.78 -13.49
N LEU A 138 12.79 12.54 -14.48
CA LEU A 138 13.51 11.28 -14.57
C LEU A 138 14.45 11.17 -13.37
N PHE A 139 14.34 10.08 -12.60
CA PHE A 139 15.10 9.86 -11.37
C PHE A 139 16.29 8.90 -11.59
N ALA A 140 16.04 7.75 -12.23
CA ALA A 140 17.09 6.80 -12.61
C ALA A 140 16.81 6.23 -14.01
N GLN A 141 17.86 5.91 -14.76
CA GLN A 141 17.76 5.39 -16.13
C GLN A 141 18.88 4.40 -16.44
N ASN A 142 18.80 3.81 -17.64
CA ASN A 142 19.79 2.83 -18.14
C ASN A 142 19.89 1.61 -17.23
N LEU A 143 18.77 1.19 -16.65
CA LEU A 143 18.73 -0.01 -15.84
C LEU A 143 18.91 -1.25 -16.72
N THR A 144 19.73 -2.20 -16.25
CA THR A 144 20.15 -3.36 -17.06
C THR A 144 19.05 -4.42 -17.24
N GLN A 145 18.05 -4.44 -16.32
CA GLN A 145 16.88 -5.29 -16.38
C GLN A 145 15.62 -4.42 -16.20
N SER A 146 14.47 -4.95 -16.58
CA SER A 146 13.19 -4.25 -16.40
C SER A 146 12.86 -4.15 -14.90
N PRO A 147 12.79 -2.94 -14.33
CA PRO A 147 12.37 -2.75 -12.93
C PRO A 147 10.88 -3.07 -12.82
N ASN A 148 10.50 -3.78 -11.75
CA ASN A 148 9.12 -4.15 -11.47
C ASN A 148 8.68 -3.54 -10.12
N GLY A 149 8.34 -4.34 -9.13
CA GLY A 149 7.98 -3.85 -7.81
C GLY A 149 9.09 -2.98 -7.17
N ILE A 150 8.67 -1.96 -6.44
CA ILE A 150 9.55 -0.96 -5.82
C ILE A 150 8.99 -0.52 -4.47
N ILE A 151 9.87 -0.34 -3.49
CA ILE A 151 9.51 0.22 -2.19
C ILE A 151 10.50 1.30 -1.75
N PHE A 152 10.09 2.19 -0.87
CA PHE A 152 10.95 3.10 -0.14
C PHE A 152 11.44 2.43 1.14
N ASP A 153 12.76 2.28 1.29
CA ASP A 153 13.43 1.80 2.49
C ASP A 153 13.93 3.01 3.31
N GLU A 154 13.08 3.47 4.23
CA GLU A 154 13.34 4.66 5.05
C GLU A 154 14.69 4.60 5.79
N PRO A 155 15.09 3.48 6.46
CA PRO A 155 16.35 3.42 7.18
C PRO A 155 17.59 3.65 6.33
N SER A 156 17.55 3.23 5.06
CA SER A 156 18.66 3.46 4.12
C SER A 156 18.48 4.71 3.26
N ASN A 157 17.38 5.43 3.41
CA ASN A 157 16.99 6.57 2.56
C ASN A 157 17.14 6.24 1.06
N SER A 158 16.59 5.11 0.66
CA SER A 158 16.76 4.56 -0.68
C SER A 158 15.49 3.88 -1.19
N LEU A 159 15.40 3.74 -2.50
CA LEU A 159 14.44 2.85 -3.12
C LEU A 159 15.06 1.46 -3.24
N VAL A 160 14.33 0.42 -2.86
CA VAL A 160 14.70 -0.97 -3.16
C VAL A 160 13.71 -1.51 -4.18
N PHE A 161 14.20 -2.08 -5.27
CA PHE A 161 13.36 -2.57 -6.34
C PHE A 161 13.86 -3.89 -6.90
N VAL A 162 12.91 -4.66 -7.39
CA VAL A 162 13.13 -5.96 -8.00
C VAL A 162 13.06 -5.88 -9.51
N ASN A 163 13.59 -6.89 -10.19
CA ASN A 163 13.68 -6.87 -11.63
C ASN A 163 13.09 -8.13 -12.26
N TRP A 164 12.56 -7.97 -13.45
CA TRP A 164 12.06 -9.03 -14.31
C TRP A 164 13.18 -9.61 -15.18
N GLY A 165 13.10 -10.89 -15.46
CA GLY A 165 14.03 -11.62 -16.31
C GLY A 165 14.76 -12.76 -15.60
N SER A 166 15.68 -13.42 -16.26
CA SER A 166 16.52 -14.49 -15.69
C SER A 166 17.58 -13.91 -14.74
N ALA A 167 17.94 -14.68 -13.72
CA ALA A 167 18.86 -14.24 -12.67
C ALA A 167 18.48 -12.83 -12.19
N ALA A 168 17.21 -12.70 -11.82
CA ALA A 168 16.59 -11.41 -11.50
C ALA A 168 17.32 -10.72 -10.34
N LYS A 169 17.56 -9.43 -10.48
CA LYS A 169 18.36 -8.67 -9.51
C LYS A 169 17.47 -7.92 -8.54
N ILE A 170 17.93 -7.82 -7.30
CA ILE A 170 17.43 -6.86 -6.32
C ILE A 170 18.40 -5.70 -6.31
N LYS A 171 17.91 -4.48 -6.46
CA LYS A 171 18.71 -3.27 -6.59
C LYS A 171 18.29 -2.21 -5.59
N ARG A 172 19.22 -1.31 -5.29
CA ARG A 172 18.98 -0.12 -4.47
C ARG A 172 19.31 1.12 -5.28
N CYS A 173 18.44 2.14 -5.18
CA CYS A 173 18.65 3.46 -5.73
C CYS A 173 18.66 4.49 -4.60
N SER A 174 19.77 5.19 -4.41
CA SER A 174 19.92 6.23 -3.38
C SER A 174 19.04 7.44 -3.67
N LEU A 175 18.31 7.95 -2.68
CA LEU A 175 17.55 9.20 -2.84
C LEU A 175 18.43 10.44 -2.86
N ALA A 176 19.69 10.35 -2.38
CA ALA A 176 20.60 11.48 -2.31
C ALA A 176 21.16 11.87 -3.68
N ASP A 177 21.51 10.88 -4.51
CA ASP A 177 22.22 11.08 -5.77
C ASP A 177 21.70 10.24 -6.95
N SER A 178 20.62 9.50 -6.75
CA SER A 178 20.03 8.55 -7.71
C SER A 178 20.98 7.45 -8.23
N SER A 179 22.09 7.20 -7.55
CA SER A 179 23.00 6.11 -7.87
C SER A 179 22.31 4.75 -7.66
N VAL A 180 22.55 3.81 -8.58
CA VAL A 180 21.93 2.48 -8.54
C VAL A 180 23.00 1.41 -8.38
N ILE A 181 22.85 0.58 -7.33
CA ILE A 181 23.68 -0.58 -7.10
C ILE A 181 22.86 -1.88 -7.17
N THR A 182 23.50 -2.97 -7.51
CA THR A 182 22.93 -4.32 -7.36
C THR A 182 23.25 -4.84 -5.95
N ILE A 183 22.19 -5.08 -5.16
CA ILE A 183 22.32 -5.68 -3.83
C ILE A 183 22.58 -7.18 -3.97
N LEU A 184 21.75 -7.85 -4.78
CA LEU A 184 21.79 -9.28 -4.97
C LEU A 184 21.43 -9.67 -6.40
N THR A 185 22.17 -10.61 -6.98
CA THR A 185 21.74 -11.36 -8.15
C THR A 185 21.18 -12.70 -7.66
N THR A 186 19.90 -12.91 -7.85
CA THR A 186 19.20 -14.10 -7.37
C THR A 186 19.30 -15.26 -8.36
N SER A 187 18.98 -16.46 -7.93
CA SER A 187 18.75 -17.62 -8.83
C SER A 187 17.34 -17.64 -9.42
N TYR A 188 16.47 -16.68 -9.03
CA TYR A 188 15.08 -16.66 -9.47
C TYR A 188 14.92 -15.96 -10.81
N THR A 189 13.81 -16.26 -11.47
CA THR A 189 13.37 -15.59 -12.68
C THR A 189 12.08 -14.83 -12.44
N ASN A 190 11.94 -13.69 -13.11
CA ASN A 190 10.70 -12.91 -13.12
C ASN A 190 10.20 -12.58 -11.69
N ILE A 191 11.04 -11.85 -10.95
CA ILE A 191 10.60 -11.30 -9.67
C ILE A 191 9.63 -10.16 -9.97
N ASP A 192 8.46 -10.17 -9.31
CA ASP A 192 7.38 -9.23 -9.57
C ASP A 192 7.28 -8.18 -8.46
N GLY A 193 6.82 -8.54 -7.29
CA GLY A 193 6.58 -7.63 -6.17
C GLY A 193 7.66 -7.67 -5.10
N ILE A 194 7.68 -6.61 -4.31
CA ILE A 194 8.52 -6.50 -3.11
C ILE A 194 7.73 -5.79 -2.01
N ALA A 195 7.77 -6.32 -0.80
CA ALA A 195 7.23 -5.68 0.39
C ALA A 195 8.26 -5.70 1.52
N ARG A 196 8.13 -4.79 2.48
CA ARG A 196 9.00 -4.70 3.63
C ARG A 196 8.18 -4.72 4.91
N LYS A 197 8.59 -5.55 5.87
CA LYS A 197 8.07 -5.55 7.23
C LYS A 197 8.80 -4.49 8.07
N ALA A 198 8.13 -3.91 9.07
CA ALA A 198 8.70 -2.89 9.95
C ALA A 198 9.98 -3.34 10.68
N ASN A 199 10.14 -4.66 10.93
CA ASN A 199 11.36 -5.22 11.52
C ASN A 199 12.58 -5.22 10.58
N GLY A 200 12.38 -4.86 9.30
CA GLY A 200 13.42 -4.79 8.27
C GLY A 200 13.45 -5.96 7.28
N ASP A 201 12.72 -7.03 7.51
CA ASP A 201 12.64 -8.17 6.57
C ASP A 201 11.97 -7.74 5.26
N PHE A 202 12.48 -8.26 4.15
CA PHE A 202 11.91 -8.07 2.81
C PHE A 202 11.22 -9.34 2.33
N TYR A 203 10.12 -9.18 1.64
CA TYR A 203 9.40 -10.25 0.95
C TYR A 203 9.42 -9.99 -0.55
N ILE A 204 9.65 -11.02 -1.34
CA ILE A 204 9.61 -10.93 -2.81
C ILE A 204 8.72 -12.03 -3.39
N SER A 205 7.88 -11.67 -4.35
CA SER A 205 7.12 -12.61 -5.17
C SER A 205 7.88 -12.94 -6.45
N THR A 206 7.77 -14.18 -6.90
CA THR A 206 8.44 -14.64 -8.12
C THR A 206 7.54 -15.55 -8.94
N TRP A 207 7.36 -15.19 -10.20
CA TRP A 207 6.60 -16.01 -11.15
C TRP A 207 7.36 -17.29 -11.53
N GLY A 208 8.69 -17.23 -11.59
CA GLY A 208 9.51 -18.37 -11.99
C GLY A 208 9.36 -19.60 -11.09
N THR A 209 9.03 -19.39 -9.81
CA THR A 209 8.81 -20.46 -8.82
C THR A 209 7.39 -20.47 -8.27
N ASN A 210 6.53 -19.53 -8.68
CA ASN A 210 5.18 -19.36 -8.14
C ASN A 210 5.16 -19.32 -6.60
N SER A 211 6.05 -18.50 -6.03
CA SER A 211 6.34 -18.50 -4.58
C SER A 211 6.65 -17.10 -4.08
N VAL A 212 6.61 -16.94 -2.75
CA VAL A 212 7.13 -15.78 -2.05
C VAL A 212 8.25 -16.20 -1.12
N TYR A 213 9.33 -15.43 -1.13
CA TYR A 213 10.51 -15.63 -0.28
C TYR A 213 10.73 -14.42 0.62
N LYS A 214 11.25 -14.70 1.83
CA LYS A 214 11.66 -13.70 2.81
C LYS A 214 13.17 -13.59 2.84
N TYR A 215 13.68 -12.38 2.81
CA TYR A 215 15.07 -12.00 3.04
C TYR A 215 15.20 -11.19 4.33
N ASN A 216 16.36 -11.25 4.95
CA ASN A 216 16.74 -10.34 6.03
C ASN A 216 17.00 -8.90 5.46
N ASN A 217 17.14 -7.93 6.35
CA ASN A 217 17.27 -6.52 6.03
C ASN A 217 18.45 -6.12 5.13
N ASP A 218 19.49 -6.94 5.06
CA ASP A 218 20.71 -6.69 4.27
C ASP A 218 20.90 -7.67 3.09
N PHE A 219 19.97 -8.60 2.89
CA PHE A 219 19.99 -9.63 1.84
C PHE A 219 21.19 -10.58 1.90
N THR A 220 21.85 -10.73 3.04
CA THR A 220 23.03 -11.60 3.21
C THR A 220 22.68 -13.04 3.57
N ALA A 221 21.56 -13.25 4.25
CA ALA A 221 21.12 -14.58 4.61
C ALA A 221 20.44 -15.32 3.45
N THR A 222 20.49 -16.64 3.47
CA THR A 222 19.72 -17.49 2.55
C THR A 222 18.23 -17.18 2.71
N PRO A 223 17.49 -16.90 1.61
CA PRO A 223 16.08 -16.59 1.70
C PRO A 223 15.26 -17.77 2.24
N THR A 224 14.25 -17.45 3.02
CA THR A 224 13.29 -18.43 3.54
C THR A 224 12.06 -18.48 2.63
N LEU A 225 11.67 -19.68 2.21
CA LEU A 225 10.40 -19.89 1.50
C LEU A 225 9.24 -19.61 2.47
N ILE A 226 8.35 -18.72 2.10
CA ILE A 226 7.16 -18.36 2.89
C ILE A 226 5.92 -19.12 2.40
N VAL A 227 5.68 -19.10 1.10
CA VAL A 227 4.56 -19.81 0.48
C VAL A 227 4.93 -20.18 -0.95
N SER A 228 4.44 -21.35 -1.40
CA SER A 228 4.62 -21.87 -2.77
C SER A 228 3.27 -22.35 -3.33
N GLY A 229 3.26 -22.75 -4.61
CA GLY A 229 2.04 -23.22 -5.27
C GLY A 229 1.06 -22.10 -5.61
N LEU A 230 1.54 -20.87 -5.66
CA LEU A 230 0.80 -19.71 -6.13
C LEU A 230 0.62 -19.73 -7.65
N SER A 231 -0.09 -18.76 -8.20
CA SER A 231 -0.28 -18.65 -9.66
C SER A 231 0.08 -17.24 -10.11
N SER A 232 1.30 -17.05 -10.62
CA SER A 232 1.84 -15.75 -11.00
C SER A 232 1.61 -14.70 -9.90
N PRO A 233 2.23 -14.89 -8.69
CA PRO A 233 2.09 -13.92 -7.62
C PRO A 233 2.71 -12.59 -8.03
N ALA A 234 1.87 -11.55 -8.03
CA ALA A 234 2.22 -10.24 -8.55
C ALA A 234 2.73 -9.30 -7.43
N ASP A 235 2.48 -8.00 -7.49
CA ASP A 235 2.98 -7.05 -6.51
C ASP A 235 2.29 -7.24 -5.15
N ILE A 236 3.06 -7.34 -4.09
CA ILE A 236 2.65 -7.80 -2.75
C ILE A 236 2.72 -6.67 -1.73
N TYR A 237 1.89 -6.78 -0.68
CA TYR A 237 1.87 -5.83 0.42
C TYR A 237 2.00 -6.55 1.77
N TYR A 238 2.84 -6.01 2.67
CA TYR A 238 2.93 -6.47 4.05
C TYR A 238 2.18 -5.53 4.98
N ASN A 239 1.15 -6.04 5.64
CA ASN A 239 0.38 -5.30 6.62
C ASN A 239 0.95 -5.54 8.03
N ASP A 240 1.71 -4.60 8.54
CA ASP A 240 2.31 -4.66 9.89
C ASP A 240 1.27 -4.63 11.02
N LEU A 241 0.07 -4.09 10.78
CA LEU A 241 -1.00 -4.04 11.77
C LEU A 241 -1.56 -5.43 12.08
N THR A 242 -1.69 -6.25 11.04
CA THR A 242 -2.28 -7.59 11.15
C THR A 242 -1.24 -8.71 11.01
N ASP A 243 0.04 -8.34 10.89
CA ASP A 243 1.16 -9.27 10.64
C ASP A 243 0.88 -10.21 9.47
N THR A 244 0.37 -9.63 8.36
CA THR A 244 -0.15 -10.40 7.23
C THR A 244 0.46 -9.95 5.92
N LEU A 245 0.94 -10.90 5.13
CA LEU A 245 1.36 -10.69 3.75
C LEU A 245 0.18 -10.92 2.82
N ALA A 246 -0.17 -9.92 2.02
CA ALA A 246 -1.22 -9.96 1.02
C ALA A 246 -0.62 -10.17 -0.37
N ILE A 247 -1.10 -11.16 -1.10
CA ILE A 247 -0.52 -11.63 -2.36
C ILE A 247 -1.63 -11.75 -3.42
N PRO A 248 -1.66 -10.87 -4.43
CA PRO A 248 -2.49 -11.08 -5.61
C PRO A 248 -1.88 -12.19 -6.49
N ASN A 249 -2.72 -13.09 -6.97
CA ASN A 249 -2.34 -14.14 -7.91
C ASN A 249 -2.95 -13.81 -9.28
N SER A 250 -2.16 -13.17 -10.12
CA SER A 250 -2.60 -12.68 -11.44
C SER A 250 -3.00 -13.83 -12.37
N GLY A 251 -2.35 -14.99 -12.24
CA GLY A 251 -2.57 -16.13 -13.12
C GLY A 251 -3.87 -16.88 -12.91
N ASN A 252 -4.53 -16.74 -11.75
CA ASN A 252 -5.78 -17.45 -11.46
C ASN A 252 -6.86 -16.57 -10.80
N ASN A 253 -6.64 -15.24 -10.76
CA ASN A 253 -7.59 -14.27 -10.25
C ASN A 253 -7.97 -14.48 -8.77
N THR A 254 -6.99 -14.83 -7.92
CA THR A 254 -7.19 -15.04 -6.49
C THR A 254 -6.32 -14.12 -5.64
N LEU A 255 -6.61 -14.05 -4.35
CA LEU A 255 -5.77 -13.44 -3.33
C LEU A 255 -5.35 -14.51 -2.34
N THR A 256 -4.09 -14.49 -1.93
CA THR A 256 -3.56 -15.30 -0.82
C THR A 256 -3.13 -14.36 0.30
N PHE A 257 -3.53 -14.69 1.52
CA PHE A 257 -3.11 -13.99 2.73
C PHE A 257 -2.32 -14.95 3.61
N VAL A 258 -1.08 -14.57 3.96
CA VAL A 258 -0.20 -15.38 4.82
C VAL A 258 0.04 -14.60 6.09
N GLY A 259 -0.62 -15.02 7.18
CA GLY A 259 -0.35 -14.50 8.52
C GLY A 259 0.92 -15.11 9.10
N GLN A 260 1.75 -14.32 9.75
CA GLN A 260 2.95 -14.82 10.46
C GLN A 260 2.62 -15.30 11.87
N SER A 261 1.39 -15.07 12.35
CA SER A 261 0.91 -15.51 13.66
C SER A 261 -0.20 -16.56 13.49
N THR A 262 -0.08 -17.68 14.18
CA THR A 262 -1.08 -18.75 14.28
C THR A 262 -2.25 -18.41 15.22
N ALA A 263 -2.44 -17.15 15.53
CA ALA A 263 -3.54 -16.68 16.39
C ALA A 263 -4.59 -15.97 15.53
N SER A 264 -5.75 -16.61 15.40
CA SER A 264 -7.06 -16.07 15.03
C SER A 264 -7.08 -14.69 14.38
N LEU A 265 -7.81 -14.55 13.28
CA LEU A 265 -8.38 -13.28 12.78
C LEU A 265 -9.00 -12.49 13.96
N LEU A 266 -8.17 -11.83 14.74
CA LEU A 266 -8.63 -10.74 15.57
C LEU A 266 -8.93 -9.63 14.56
N GLU A 267 -10.20 -9.34 14.37
CA GLU A 267 -10.63 -8.02 13.92
C GLU A 267 -9.89 -7.02 14.81
N GLN A 268 -8.75 -6.51 14.34
CA GLN A 268 -8.20 -5.33 14.96
C GLN A 268 -9.11 -4.19 14.56
N ASN A 269 -10.16 -4.02 15.36
CA ASN A 269 -10.92 -2.79 15.37
C ASN A 269 -9.94 -1.68 15.74
N PHE A 270 -9.70 -0.73 14.83
CA PHE A 270 -9.07 0.56 15.17
C PHE A 270 -9.85 1.35 16.23
N SER A 271 -10.90 0.76 16.81
CA SER A 271 -11.67 1.30 17.94
C SER A 271 -10.87 1.49 19.22
N GLU A 272 -9.65 0.95 19.28
CA GLU A 272 -8.78 1.03 20.44
C GLU A 272 -7.92 2.29 20.50
N VAL A 273 -7.83 3.04 19.42
CA VAL A 273 -7.13 4.33 19.36
C VAL A 273 -8.15 5.44 19.26
N ALA A 274 -8.16 6.32 20.25
CA ALA A 274 -8.99 7.52 20.24
C ALA A 274 -8.14 8.78 20.14
N ILE A 275 -8.64 9.77 19.39
CA ILE A 275 -8.06 11.12 19.33
C ILE A 275 -9.14 12.16 19.57
N TYR A 276 -8.86 13.12 20.45
CA TYR A 276 -9.79 14.19 20.77
C TYR A 276 -9.06 15.45 21.26
N PRO A 277 -9.65 16.65 21.12
CA PRO A 277 -10.84 16.90 20.30
C PRO A 277 -10.54 16.76 18.82
N ASN A 278 -11.54 16.37 18.03
CA ASN A 278 -11.46 16.37 16.58
C ASN A 278 -12.73 17.04 16.01
N PRO A 279 -12.63 18.24 15.44
CA PRO A 279 -11.44 19.03 15.12
C PRO A 279 -10.65 19.54 16.33
N SER A 280 -9.34 19.83 16.13
CA SER A 280 -8.45 20.38 17.15
C SER A 280 -7.75 21.66 16.68
N ALA A 281 -7.63 22.64 17.60
CA ALA A 281 -6.90 23.89 17.34
C ALA A 281 -5.47 23.87 17.89
N ASN A 282 -5.30 23.45 19.15
CA ASN A 282 -4.03 23.61 19.87
C ASN A 282 -3.44 22.31 20.40
N LEU A 283 -4.27 21.45 20.99
CA LEU A 283 -3.83 20.25 21.67
C LEU A 283 -4.66 19.06 21.21
N LEU A 284 -3.99 17.97 20.89
CA LEU A 284 -4.60 16.72 20.51
C LEU A 284 -4.26 15.66 21.56
N PHE A 285 -5.27 15.07 22.17
CA PHE A 285 -5.12 13.92 23.04
C PHE A 285 -5.20 12.66 22.20
N VAL A 286 -4.25 11.77 22.40
CA VAL A 286 -4.14 10.49 21.70
C VAL A 286 -4.11 9.40 22.75
N SER A 287 -5.00 8.43 22.67
CA SER A 287 -5.02 7.28 23.60
C SER A 287 -5.12 5.96 22.85
N SER A 288 -4.55 4.92 23.45
CA SER A 288 -4.64 3.54 23.00
C SER A 288 -4.98 2.66 24.20
N SER A 289 -5.99 1.79 24.06
CA SER A 289 -6.48 0.96 25.17
C SER A 289 -5.67 -0.32 25.39
N GLU A 290 -5.04 -0.87 24.37
CA GLU A 290 -4.37 -2.18 24.43
C GLU A 290 -2.85 -2.14 24.34
N LYS A 291 -2.31 -1.20 23.57
CA LYS A 291 -0.86 -1.13 23.32
C LYS A 291 -0.31 0.23 23.71
N LYS A 292 0.85 0.21 24.36
CA LYS A 292 1.56 1.45 24.69
C LYS A 292 2.12 2.10 23.42
N ILE A 293 2.02 3.42 23.38
CA ILE A 293 2.52 4.27 22.31
C ILE A 293 3.97 4.65 22.64
N ALA A 294 4.88 4.40 21.73
CA ALA A 294 6.28 4.80 21.84
C ALA A 294 6.67 5.89 20.85
N ARG A 295 5.91 6.05 19.76
CA ARG A 295 6.14 7.09 18.76
C ARG A 295 4.83 7.47 18.09
N ILE A 296 4.66 8.75 17.80
CA ILE A 296 3.56 9.28 17.01
C ILE A 296 4.13 10.06 15.82
N GLU A 297 3.55 9.86 14.65
CA GLU A 297 3.81 10.64 13.45
C GLU A 297 2.55 11.36 13.02
N LEU A 298 2.68 12.63 12.69
CA LEU A 298 1.63 13.41 12.03
C LEU A 298 1.96 13.55 10.56
N ILE A 299 1.03 13.15 9.69
CA ILE A 299 1.19 13.18 8.25
C ILE A 299 0.08 14.03 7.66
N ASN A 300 0.40 14.96 6.77
CA ASN A 300 -0.61 15.75 6.09
C ASN A 300 -1.28 14.96 4.94
N GLU A 301 -2.28 15.55 4.30
CA GLU A 301 -3.03 14.94 3.20
C GLU A 301 -2.18 14.58 1.95
N ASN A 302 -0.98 15.15 1.83
CA ASN A 302 -0.04 14.87 0.74
C ASN A 302 1.00 13.78 1.12
N GLY A 303 0.83 13.10 2.26
CA GLY A 303 1.76 12.07 2.72
C GLY A 303 3.05 12.59 3.35
N ILE A 304 3.17 13.92 3.59
CA ILE A 304 4.37 14.53 4.16
C ILE A 304 4.30 14.44 5.68
N ILE A 305 5.35 13.93 6.32
CA ILE A 305 5.47 13.94 7.78
C ILE A 305 5.62 15.38 8.25
N SER A 306 4.65 15.85 9.01
CA SER A 306 4.56 17.20 9.58
C SER A 306 5.04 17.27 11.03
N GLY A 307 5.22 16.13 11.70
CA GLY A 307 5.74 16.04 13.05
C GLY A 307 6.00 14.61 13.49
N ILE A 308 7.05 14.42 14.29
CA ILE A 308 7.38 13.15 14.93
C ILE A 308 7.50 13.42 16.43
N TYR A 309 6.79 12.64 17.24
CA TYR A 309 6.73 12.76 18.68
C TYR A 309 7.17 11.44 19.32
N PRO A 310 8.39 11.37 19.88
CA PRO A 310 8.81 10.23 20.69
C PRO A 310 7.97 10.24 22.00
N VAL A 311 7.58 9.07 22.45
CA VAL A 311 6.74 8.87 23.64
C VAL A 311 7.40 7.85 24.56
N GLU A 312 7.35 8.09 25.86
CA GLU A 312 7.85 7.17 26.88
C GLU A 312 6.80 6.08 27.20
N ASP A 313 6.58 5.17 26.24
CA ASP A 313 5.78 3.94 26.39
C ASP A 313 4.46 4.15 27.18
N SER A 314 3.61 5.07 26.71
CA SER A 314 2.39 5.52 27.37
C SER A 314 1.11 5.07 26.64
N PHE A 315 0.03 4.87 27.40
CA PHE A 315 -1.30 4.64 26.82
C PHE A 315 -1.99 5.93 26.38
N GLU A 316 -1.55 7.08 26.90
CA GLU A 316 -2.11 8.40 26.60
C GLU A 316 -1.01 9.42 26.38
N VAL A 317 -1.18 10.26 25.36
CA VAL A 317 -0.21 11.30 24.98
C VAL A 317 -0.94 12.56 24.57
N ASN A 318 -0.37 13.70 24.94
CA ASN A 318 -0.82 15.00 24.47
C ASN A 318 0.17 15.55 23.45
N ILE A 319 -0.34 15.92 22.27
CA ILE A 319 0.44 16.50 21.20
C ILE A 319 0.07 17.95 21.00
N ASP A 320 1.07 18.84 21.05
CA ASP A 320 0.88 20.23 20.64
C ASP A 320 0.81 20.33 19.13
N VAL A 321 -0.36 20.70 18.61
CA VAL A 321 -0.64 20.86 17.19
C VAL A 321 -0.83 22.32 16.79
N LYS A 322 -0.53 23.27 17.71
CA LYS A 322 -0.76 24.70 17.52
C LYS A 322 -0.09 25.25 16.27
N ASN A 323 1.12 24.79 15.97
CA ASN A 323 1.94 25.29 14.86
C ASN A 323 1.68 24.58 13.52
N LEU A 324 0.77 23.60 13.49
CA LEU A 324 0.37 22.96 12.24
C LEU A 324 -0.50 23.92 11.41
N GLN A 325 -0.34 23.85 10.10
CA GLN A 325 -1.23 24.54 9.18
C GLN A 325 -2.63 23.91 9.26
N LYS A 326 -3.66 24.75 8.99
CA LYS A 326 -5.04 24.27 8.89
C LYS A 326 -5.17 23.21 7.78
N GLY A 327 -5.80 22.09 8.08
CA GLY A 327 -5.97 21.01 7.12
C GLY A 327 -6.24 19.65 7.77
N THR A 328 -6.31 18.63 6.95
CA THR A 328 -6.47 17.25 7.39
C THR A 328 -5.11 16.61 7.64
N TYR A 329 -5.01 15.90 8.76
CA TYR A 329 -3.82 15.17 9.16
C TYR A 329 -4.20 13.74 9.55
N PHE A 330 -3.21 12.84 9.42
CA PHE A 330 -3.26 11.46 9.89
C PHE A 330 -2.24 11.27 11.00
N VAL A 331 -2.68 10.68 12.09
CA VAL A 331 -1.87 10.34 13.26
C VAL A 331 -1.53 8.87 13.18
N ARG A 332 -0.28 8.53 12.97
CA ARG A 332 0.23 7.15 13.04
C ARG A 332 0.84 6.91 14.42
N LEU A 333 0.48 5.80 15.03
CA LEU A 333 0.98 5.39 16.34
C LEU A 333 1.81 4.13 16.21
N TYR A 334 2.96 4.12 16.88
CA TYR A 334 3.88 2.98 16.87
C TYR A 334 4.21 2.56 18.30
N ASP A 335 4.38 1.25 18.52
CA ASP A 335 4.91 0.71 19.77
C ASP A 335 6.45 0.80 19.84
N ASN A 336 7.04 0.31 20.94
CA ASN A 336 8.49 0.33 21.16
C ASN A 336 9.27 -0.62 20.24
N LYS A 337 8.58 -1.53 19.55
CA LYS A 337 9.14 -2.38 18.48
C LYS A 337 9.02 -1.75 17.11
N LYS A 338 8.56 -0.49 17.04
CA LYS A 338 8.27 0.24 15.80
C LYS A 338 7.14 -0.38 14.96
N ILE A 339 6.26 -1.17 15.57
CA ILE A 339 5.09 -1.73 14.91
C ILE A 339 4.00 -0.66 14.93
N LEU A 340 3.39 -0.40 13.77
CA LEU A 340 2.24 0.49 13.65
C LEU A 340 1.05 -0.13 14.41
N ILE A 341 0.54 0.58 15.42
CA ILE A 341 -0.55 0.12 16.28
C ILE A 341 -1.87 0.83 16.03
N GLY A 342 -1.86 1.90 15.24
CA GLY A 342 -3.08 2.60 14.85
C GLY A 342 -2.84 3.78 13.93
N ILE A 343 -3.89 4.15 13.19
CA ILE A 343 -3.95 5.38 12.40
C ILE A 343 -5.30 6.03 12.66
N GLN A 344 -5.30 7.35 12.88
CA GLN A 344 -6.51 8.14 13.03
C GLN A 344 -6.40 9.44 12.24
N ARG A 345 -7.53 9.92 11.74
CA ARG A 345 -7.62 11.20 11.04
C ARG A 345 -8.10 12.29 12.00
N PHE A 346 -7.45 13.45 11.99
CA PHE A 346 -7.99 14.64 12.63
C PHE A 346 -7.97 15.85 11.72
N MET A 347 -8.83 16.81 12.03
CA MET A 347 -8.89 18.09 11.34
C MET A 347 -8.26 19.18 12.21
N LYS A 348 -7.18 19.80 11.72
CA LYS A 348 -6.59 21.00 12.33
C LYS A 348 -7.42 22.22 11.94
N VAL A 349 -7.92 22.94 12.94
CA VAL A 349 -8.61 24.22 12.78
C VAL A 349 -7.79 25.36 13.39
N ASN A 350 -8.28 26.59 13.29
CA ASN A 350 -7.58 27.78 13.80
C ASN A 350 -7.41 27.75 15.31
#